data_d572068dedee1734fa7f1f5ef9eef8e0
#
_entry.id   d572068dedee1734fa7f1f5ef9eef8e0
#
_cell.length_a   1.000
_cell.length_b   1.000
_cell.length_c   1.000
_cell.angle_alpha   90.00
_cell.angle_beta   90.00
_cell.angle_gamma   90.00
#
_symmetry.space_group_name_H-M   'P 1'
#
loop_
_entity.id
_entity.type
_entity.pdbx_description
1 polymer ?
#
loop_
_entity_poly.entity_id
_entity_poly.type
_entity_poly.pdbx_seq_one_letter_code
_entity_poly.pdbx_strand_id
1 'polypeptide(L)'
;MSEINDPAPRSVELTRTATGHYTARNAEGAEIAFGRGEGLLSPVELLLAAIAGCSAIDVDVATSRSSEPSEFRVEATGQKILEENGANRLEDLHLSFHLAFPDDAAGRKAAGMVQRLVTLSHDKYCTVSRTVEHGTAVGHDVSVDVDGAAGEAP
;
A
#
# COMPACT_ATOMS: atom_id res chain seq x y z
N MET A 1 -0.40 26.04 18.01
CA MET A 1 -1.72 25.82 17.37
C MET A 1 -1.74 24.39 16.87
N SER A 2 -2.51 23.53 17.48
CA SER A 2 -2.74 22.19 16.95
C SER A 2 -3.53 22.37 15.67
N GLU A 3 -2.93 22.08 14.53
CA GLU A 3 -3.70 21.76 13.33
C GLU A 3 -4.61 20.62 13.70
N ILE A 4 -5.89 20.91 13.78
CA ILE A 4 -6.93 19.89 13.91
C ILE A 4 -6.71 19.00 12.69
N ASN A 5 -6.37 17.74 12.94
CA ASN A 5 -6.21 16.73 11.92
C ASN A 5 -7.60 16.48 11.31
N ASP A 6 -7.93 17.30 10.30
CA ASP A 6 -9.19 17.14 9.58
C ASP A 6 -9.12 15.83 8.79
N PRO A 7 -10.03 14.87 9.03
CA PRO A 7 -10.01 13.58 8.36
C PRO A 7 -10.07 13.76 6.84
N ALA A 8 -9.05 13.32 6.13
CA ALA A 8 -9.00 13.38 4.68
C ALA A 8 -9.44 12.02 4.11
N PRO A 9 -10.69 11.89 3.61
CA PRO A 9 -11.19 10.64 3.06
C PRO A 9 -10.35 10.18 1.86
N ARG A 10 -10.13 8.88 1.77
CA ARG A 10 -9.51 8.23 0.63
C ARG A 10 -10.44 7.15 0.12
N SER A 11 -10.59 7.04 -1.18
CA SER A 11 -11.43 6.03 -1.81
C SER A 11 -10.79 5.46 -3.06
N VAL A 12 -11.08 4.21 -3.32
CA VAL A 12 -10.87 3.56 -4.60
C VAL A 12 -12.15 2.80 -4.97
N GLU A 13 -12.49 2.81 -6.24
CA GLU A 13 -13.57 2.01 -6.79
C GLU A 13 -12.99 0.82 -7.55
N LEU A 14 -13.55 -0.37 -7.35
CA LEU A 14 -13.18 -1.57 -8.09
C LEU A 14 -14.24 -1.89 -9.12
N THR A 15 -13.80 -2.05 -10.37
CA THR A 15 -14.65 -2.55 -11.48
C THR A 15 -14.14 -3.92 -11.90
N ARG A 16 -15.06 -4.89 -11.97
CA ARG A 16 -14.78 -6.23 -12.48
C ARG A 16 -14.62 -6.18 -14.00
N THR A 17 -13.51 -6.69 -14.51
CA THR A 17 -13.25 -6.81 -15.97
C THR A 17 -13.45 -8.23 -16.47
N ALA A 18 -13.16 -9.24 -15.64
CA ALA A 18 -13.42 -10.66 -15.87
C ALA A 18 -13.50 -11.39 -14.54
N THR A 19 -13.76 -12.69 -14.53
CA THR A 19 -13.75 -13.50 -13.31
C THR A 19 -12.38 -13.46 -12.64
N GLY A 20 -12.31 -12.90 -11.44
CA GLY A 20 -11.07 -12.73 -10.68
C GLY A 20 -10.14 -11.62 -11.16
N HIS A 21 -10.58 -10.79 -12.12
CA HIS A 21 -9.81 -9.66 -12.67
C HIS A 21 -10.54 -8.35 -12.42
N TYR A 22 -9.81 -7.35 -11.95
CA TYR A 22 -10.35 -6.06 -11.54
C TYR A 22 -9.45 -4.90 -11.96
N THR A 23 -10.06 -3.74 -12.11
CA THR A 23 -9.36 -2.46 -12.17
C THR A 23 -9.75 -1.63 -10.96
N ALA A 24 -8.78 -1.16 -10.20
CA ALA A 24 -8.99 -0.17 -9.14
C ALA A 24 -8.71 1.22 -9.70
N ARG A 25 -9.61 2.17 -9.39
CA ARG A 25 -9.50 3.57 -9.81
C ARG A 25 -9.66 4.49 -8.60
N ASN A 26 -8.84 5.53 -8.50
CA ASN A 26 -9.02 6.59 -7.51
C ASN A 26 -9.90 7.73 -8.04
N ALA A 27 -10.19 8.70 -7.19
CA ALA A 27 -11.03 9.85 -7.53
C ALA A 27 -10.42 10.74 -8.64
N GLU A 28 -9.09 10.76 -8.78
CA GLU A 28 -8.36 11.52 -9.80
C GLU A 28 -8.24 10.78 -11.13
N GLY A 29 -8.72 9.54 -11.21
CA GLY A 29 -8.73 8.73 -12.42
C GLY A 29 -7.49 7.87 -12.64
N ALA A 30 -6.56 7.80 -11.68
CA ALA A 30 -5.44 6.86 -11.75
C ALA A 30 -5.93 5.43 -11.54
N GLU A 31 -5.39 4.48 -12.30
CA GLU A 31 -5.85 3.10 -12.34
C GLU A 31 -4.73 2.08 -12.15
N ILE A 32 -5.10 0.93 -11.59
CA ILE A 32 -4.26 -0.27 -11.59
C ILE A 32 -5.12 -1.51 -11.86
N ALA A 33 -4.65 -2.37 -12.76
CA ALA A 33 -5.24 -3.70 -12.99
C ALA A 33 -4.60 -4.71 -12.04
N PHE A 34 -5.41 -5.58 -11.45
CA PHE A 34 -4.95 -6.62 -10.53
C PHE A 34 -5.93 -7.80 -10.47
N GLY A 35 -5.56 -8.86 -9.81
CA GLY A 35 -6.44 -10.01 -9.64
C GLY A 35 -5.72 -11.34 -9.62
N ARG A 36 -6.39 -12.37 -10.13
CA ARG A 36 -5.83 -13.72 -10.28
C ARG A 36 -5.46 -13.94 -11.74
N GLY A 37 -4.22 -14.30 -12.01
CA GLY A 37 -3.78 -14.62 -13.37
C GLY A 37 -2.35 -14.21 -13.62
N GLU A 38 -1.82 -14.66 -14.73
CA GLU A 38 -0.47 -14.33 -15.17
C GLU A 38 -0.35 -12.82 -15.47
N GLY A 39 0.73 -12.21 -15.01
CA GLY A 39 1.01 -10.78 -15.22
C GLY A 39 0.24 -9.82 -14.32
N LEU A 40 -0.57 -10.31 -13.37
CA LEU A 40 -1.31 -9.49 -12.42
C LEU A 40 -0.79 -9.68 -10.99
N LEU A 41 -0.69 -8.58 -10.25
CA LEU A 41 -0.52 -8.66 -8.80
C LEU A 41 -1.83 -9.10 -8.14
N SER A 42 -1.73 -10.02 -7.18
CA SER A 42 -2.85 -10.38 -6.32
C SER A 42 -3.16 -9.26 -5.31
N PRO A 43 -4.35 -9.25 -4.69
CA PRO A 43 -4.66 -8.29 -3.61
C PRO A 43 -3.67 -8.35 -2.43
N VAL A 44 -3.14 -9.54 -2.12
CA VAL A 44 -2.13 -9.72 -1.07
C VAL A 44 -0.81 -9.06 -1.45
N GLU A 45 -0.38 -9.22 -2.70
CA GLU A 45 0.82 -8.55 -3.23
C GLU A 45 0.63 -7.03 -3.32
N LEU A 46 -0.58 -6.55 -3.64
CA LEU A 46 -0.89 -5.12 -3.58
C LEU A 46 -0.79 -4.55 -2.16
N LEU A 47 -1.20 -5.30 -1.14
CA LEU A 47 -1.01 -4.90 0.25
C LEU A 47 0.48 -4.77 0.59
N LEU A 48 1.31 -5.76 0.22
CA LEU A 48 2.76 -5.71 0.40
C LEU A 48 3.38 -4.53 -0.37
N ALA A 49 2.96 -4.31 -1.61
CA ALA A 49 3.40 -3.16 -2.41
C ALA A 49 3.01 -1.82 -1.79
N ALA A 50 1.82 -1.72 -1.20
CA ALA A 50 1.37 -0.51 -0.52
C ALA A 50 2.19 -0.22 0.74
N ILE A 51 2.51 -1.24 1.54
CA ILE A 51 3.37 -1.11 2.72
C ILE A 51 4.77 -0.64 2.30
N ALA A 52 5.37 -1.31 1.33
CA ALA A 52 6.70 -0.96 0.81
C ALA A 52 6.71 0.44 0.18
N GLY A 53 5.74 0.75 -0.68
CA GLY A 53 5.67 2.02 -1.41
C GLY A 53 5.46 3.22 -0.51
N CYS A 54 4.63 3.09 0.52
CA CYS A 54 4.40 4.18 1.47
C CYS A 54 5.69 4.56 2.21
N SER A 55 6.41 3.59 2.75
CA SER A 55 7.72 3.81 3.38
C SER A 55 8.80 4.25 2.39
N ALA A 56 8.80 3.69 1.18
CA ALA A 56 9.75 4.06 0.14
C ALA A 56 9.64 5.55 -0.23
N ILE A 57 8.44 6.06 -0.42
CA ILE A 57 8.20 7.48 -0.75
C ILE A 57 8.79 8.40 0.32
N ASP A 58 8.59 8.09 1.60
CA ASP A 58 9.12 8.91 2.71
C ASP A 58 10.64 8.98 2.68
N VAL A 59 11.30 7.85 2.45
CA VAL A 59 12.77 7.74 2.40
C VAL A 59 13.31 8.42 1.14
N ASP A 60 12.74 8.15 -0.02
CA ASP A 60 13.15 8.67 -1.32
C ASP A 60 13.09 10.20 -1.35
N VAL A 61 11.95 10.78 -1.04
CA VAL A 61 11.76 12.24 -1.02
C VAL A 61 12.74 12.93 -0.08
N ALA A 62 13.07 12.32 1.06
CA ALA A 62 13.97 12.92 2.02
C ALA A 62 15.45 12.80 1.61
N THR A 63 15.88 11.64 1.09
CA THR A 63 17.27 11.41 0.66
C THR A 63 17.60 12.17 -0.62
N SER A 64 16.69 12.23 -1.58
CA SER A 64 16.87 12.89 -2.87
C SER A 64 17.10 14.40 -2.76
N ARG A 65 16.73 15.02 -1.64
CA ARG A 65 17.10 16.42 -1.32
C ARG A 65 18.62 16.63 -1.14
N SER A 66 19.34 15.57 -0.81
CA SER A 66 20.80 15.60 -0.65
C SER A 66 21.50 14.98 -1.86
N SER A 67 21.07 13.81 -2.31
CA SER A 67 21.61 13.10 -3.47
C SER A 67 20.58 12.11 -3.99
N GLU A 68 20.42 12.05 -5.32
CA GLU A 68 19.65 10.99 -5.96
C GLU A 68 20.33 9.63 -5.76
N PRO A 69 19.58 8.60 -5.38
CA PRO A 69 20.14 7.26 -5.26
C PRO A 69 20.49 6.69 -6.66
N SER A 70 21.61 6.01 -6.74
CA SER A 70 21.99 5.22 -7.93
C SER A 70 21.27 3.87 -7.98
N GLU A 71 20.83 3.36 -6.84
CA GLU A 71 19.94 2.21 -6.72
C GLU A 71 18.96 2.44 -5.55
N PHE A 72 17.70 2.10 -5.77
CA PHE A 72 16.66 2.14 -4.75
C PHE A 72 15.73 0.94 -4.92
N ARG A 73 15.79 0.01 -3.97
CA ARG A 73 14.96 -1.18 -3.98
C ARG A 73 14.42 -1.45 -2.59
N VAL A 74 13.13 -1.76 -2.52
CA VAL A 74 12.47 -2.23 -1.29
C VAL A 74 11.78 -3.54 -1.57
N GLU A 75 12.04 -4.54 -0.77
CA GLU A 75 11.33 -5.81 -0.79
C GLU A 75 10.41 -5.89 0.42
N ALA A 76 9.15 -6.25 0.18
CA ALA A 76 8.19 -6.55 1.23
C ALA A 76 7.86 -8.03 1.21
N THR A 77 7.95 -8.67 2.37
CA THR A 77 7.63 -10.08 2.55
C THR A 77 6.60 -10.27 3.64
N GLY A 78 5.89 -11.40 3.60
CA GLY A 78 4.96 -11.82 4.64
C GLY A 78 4.60 -13.29 4.44
N GLN A 79 4.17 -13.94 5.51
CA GLN A 79 3.75 -15.33 5.50
C GLN A 79 2.22 -15.42 5.57
N LYS A 80 1.61 -16.13 4.61
CA LYS A 80 0.19 -16.44 4.68
C LYS A 80 -0.02 -17.64 5.60
N ILE A 81 -0.81 -17.42 6.64
CA ILE A 81 -1.19 -18.46 7.58
C ILE A 81 -2.69 -18.72 7.54
N LEU A 82 -3.07 -19.90 7.99
CA LEU A 82 -4.44 -20.32 8.29
C LEU A 82 -4.61 -20.32 9.81
N GLU A 83 -5.54 -19.50 10.30
CA GLU A 83 -5.87 -19.45 11.72
C GLU A 83 -6.70 -20.68 12.15
N GLU A 84 -6.79 -20.95 13.46
CA GLU A 84 -7.56 -22.07 14.00
C GLU A 84 -9.05 -22.03 13.62
N ASN A 85 -9.61 -20.84 13.45
CA ASN A 85 -10.99 -20.62 13.00
C ASN A 85 -11.19 -20.78 11.48
N GLY A 86 -10.14 -21.13 10.73
CA GLY A 86 -10.15 -21.27 9.28
C GLY A 86 -9.97 -19.95 8.50
N ALA A 87 -9.74 -18.83 9.18
CA ALA A 87 -9.46 -17.55 8.51
C ALA A 87 -8.02 -17.49 7.98
N ASN A 88 -7.82 -16.74 6.91
CA ASN A 88 -6.50 -16.47 6.35
C ASN A 88 -6.04 -15.06 6.73
N ARG A 89 -4.79 -14.90 7.10
CA ARG A 89 -4.12 -13.60 7.26
C ARG A 89 -2.65 -13.68 6.87
N LEU A 90 -2.01 -12.52 6.76
CA LEU A 90 -0.56 -12.42 6.71
C LEU A 90 0.02 -12.17 8.10
N GLU A 91 1.17 -12.77 8.36
CA GLU A 91 2.02 -12.45 9.51
C GLU A 91 3.48 -12.34 9.08
N ASP A 92 4.35 -11.99 10.01
CA ASP A 92 5.79 -11.79 9.76
C ASP A 92 6.06 -10.81 8.60
N LEU A 93 5.29 -9.72 8.55
CA LEU A 93 5.50 -8.68 7.56
C LEU A 93 6.85 -8.01 7.77
N HIS A 94 7.66 -7.96 6.73
CA HIS A 94 9.01 -7.39 6.79
C HIS A 94 9.35 -6.58 5.55
N LEU A 95 10.03 -5.44 5.76
CA LEU A 95 10.58 -4.60 4.69
C LEU A 95 12.10 -4.65 4.71
N SER A 96 12.69 -4.91 3.56
CA SER A 96 14.13 -4.85 3.35
C SER A 96 14.44 -3.71 2.37
N PHE A 97 15.20 -2.71 2.82
CA PHE A 97 15.64 -1.58 2.01
C PHE A 97 17.06 -1.80 1.50
N HIS A 98 17.27 -1.58 0.22
CA HIS A 98 18.58 -1.52 -0.38
C HIS A 98 18.70 -0.25 -1.22
N LEU A 99 19.57 0.66 -0.80
CA LEU A 99 19.85 1.92 -1.47
C LEU A 99 21.36 2.05 -1.70
N ALA A 100 21.72 2.55 -2.86
CA ALA A 100 23.09 2.97 -3.16
C ALA A 100 23.08 4.45 -3.58
N PHE A 101 24.16 5.14 -3.26
CA PHE A 101 24.35 6.56 -3.57
C PHE A 101 25.73 6.78 -4.21
N PRO A 102 25.90 7.86 -5.00
CA PRO A 102 27.22 8.24 -5.51
C PRO A 102 28.26 8.40 -4.39
N ASP A 103 29.51 8.02 -4.65
CA ASP A 103 30.60 8.16 -3.69
C ASP A 103 31.15 9.59 -3.68
N ASP A 104 30.32 10.52 -3.23
CA ASP A 104 30.67 11.90 -2.96
C ASP A 104 30.14 12.38 -1.61
N ALA A 105 30.37 13.62 -1.24
CA ALA A 105 29.95 14.16 0.06
C ALA A 105 28.42 14.17 0.22
N ALA A 106 27.68 14.46 -0.86
CA ALA A 106 26.22 14.49 -0.85
C ALA A 106 25.63 13.08 -0.75
N GLY A 107 26.16 12.12 -1.50
CA GLY A 107 25.75 10.72 -1.45
C GLY A 107 26.04 10.07 -0.09
N ARG A 108 27.21 10.31 0.50
CA ARG A 108 27.53 9.83 1.87
C ARG A 108 26.60 10.44 2.92
N LYS A 109 26.23 11.71 2.78
CA LYS A 109 25.23 12.35 3.64
C LYS A 109 23.86 11.69 3.51
N ALA A 110 23.39 11.48 2.27
CA ALA A 110 22.11 10.81 2.01
C ALA A 110 22.10 9.38 2.59
N ALA A 111 23.14 8.59 2.33
CA ALA A 111 23.29 7.24 2.86
C ALA A 111 23.22 7.20 4.40
N GLY A 112 23.85 8.14 5.08
CA GLY A 112 23.84 8.24 6.55
C GLY A 112 22.46 8.56 7.14
N MET A 113 21.52 9.04 6.33
CA MET A 113 20.15 9.36 6.78
C MET A 113 19.19 8.17 6.71
N VAL A 114 19.45 7.19 5.85
CA VAL A 114 18.48 6.14 5.45
C VAL A 114 17.90 5.42 6.65
N GLN A 115 18.74 4.88 7.55
CA GLN A 115 18.28 4.11 8.72
C GLN A 115 17.31 4.91 9.58
N ARG A 116 17.65 6.16 9.87
CA ARG A 116 16.78 7.05 10.67
C ARG A 116 15.47 7.35 9.95
N LEU A 117 15.50 7.56 8.63
CA LEU A 117 14.31 7.86 7.84
C LEU A 117 13.37 6.64 7.76
N VAL A 118 13.91 5.44 7.57
CA VAL A 118 13.13 4.20 7.61
C VAL A 118 12.43 4.03 8.96
N THR A 119 13.16 4.18 10.06
CA THR A 119 12.59 4.12 11.42
C THR A 119 11.50 5.17 11.62
N LEU A 120 11.76 6.40 11.22
CA LEU A 120 10.79 7.51 11.37
C LEU A 120 9.53 7.31 10.51
N SER A 121 9.68 6.81 9.28
CA SER A 121 8.55 6.43 8.43
C SER A 121 7.71 5.36 9.10
N HIS A 122 8.34 4.27 9.55
CA HIS A 122 7.67 3.16 10.21
C HIS A 122 6.91 3.61 11.47
N ASP A 123 7.56 4.35 12.34
CA ASP A 123 7.00 4.72 13.64
C ASP A 123 5.90 5.80 13.54
N LYS A 124 5.94 6.64 12.49
CA LYS A 124 5.12 7.86 12.49
C LYS A 124 4.41 8.18 11.17
N TYR A 125 5.09 8.10 10.04
CA TYR A 125 4.57 8.70 8.80
C TYR A 125 3.92 7.70 7.83
N CYS A 126 4.32 6.43 7.83
CA CYS A 126 3.75 5.42 6.95
C CYS A 126 2.31 5.07 7.37
N THR A 127 1.34 5.74 6.76
CA THR A 127 -0.08 5.51 7.02
C THR A 127 -0.48 4.05 6.83
N VAL A 128 0.05 3.39 5.79
CA VAL A 128 -0.27 1.99 5.49
C VAL A 128 0.22 1.06 6.59
N SER A 129 1.50 1.12 6.98
CA SER A 129 2.05 0.29 8.06
C SER A 129 1.33 0.55 9.39
N ARG A 130 1.09 1.84 9.72
CA ARG A 130 0.37 2.19 10.96
C ARG A 130 -1.05 1.64 10.98
N THR A 131 -1.76 1.65 9.84
CA THR A 131 -3.10 1.08 9.72
C THR A 131 -3.10 -0.44 9.91
N VAL A 132 -2.14 -1.13 9.30
CA VAL A 132 -1.98 -2.60 9.43
C VAL A 132 -1.66 -2.99 10.88
N GLU A 133 -0.70 -2.31 11.51
CA GLU A 133 -0.29 -2.59 12.90
C GLU A 133 -1.38 -2.25 13.93
N HIS A 134 -2.19 -1.22 13.65
CA HIS A 134 -3.30 -0.83 14.51
C HIS A 134 -4.46 -1.84 14.47
N GLY A 135 -4.56 -2.66 13.42
CA GLY A 135 -5.64 -3.63 13.26
C GLY A 135 -7.00 -2.96 13.04
N THR A 136 -7.07 -1.99 12.15
CA THR A 136 -8.29 -1.23 11.85
C THR A 136 -9.38 -2.15 11.30
N ALA A 137 -10.58 -2.08 11.88
CA ALA A 137 -11.73 -2.87 11.47
C ALA A 137 -12.22 -2.47 10.08
N VAL A 138 -12.70 -3.45 9.32
CA VAL A 138 -13.30 -3.27 7.99
C VAL A 138 -14.79 -3.56 8.07
N GLY A 139 -15.63 -2.55 7.83
CA GLY A 139 -17.08 -2.70 7.66
C GLY A 139 -17.47 -2.94 6.22
N HIS A 140 -18.70 -3.37 5.98
CA HIS A 140 -19.24 -3.56 4.63
C HIS A 140 -20.77 -3.39 4.59
N ASP A 141 -21.25 -2.94 3.43
CA ASP A 141 -22.65 -2.93 3.06
C ASP A 141 -22.81 -3.68 1.73
N VAL A 142 -24.01 -4.23 1.48
CA VAL A 142 -24.28 -4.98 0.26
C VAL A 142 -25.59 -4.52 -0.36
N SER A 143 -25.56 -4.20 -1.67
CA SER A 143 -26.75 -3.97 -2.49
C SER A 143 -26.68 -4.90 -3.69
N VAL A 144 -27.79 -5.59 -4.02
CA VAL A 144 -27.86 -6.53 -5.12
C VAL A 144 -29.14 -6.28 -5.92
N ASP A 145 -28.98 -6.02 -7.20
CA ASP A 145 -30.07 -5.91 -8.14
C ASP A 145 -30.09 -7.14 -9.06
N VAL A 146 -31.28 -7.54 -9.51
CA VAL A 146 -31.47 -8.60 -10.52
C VAL A 146 -32.03 -7.95 -11.78
N ASP A 147 -31.28 -8.04 -12.87
CA ASP A 147 -31.71 -7.50 -14.16
C ASP A 147 -33.01 -8.14 -14.60
N GLY A 148 -33.98 -7.31 -14.99
CA GLY A 148 -35.31 -7.75 -15.47
C GLY A 148 -36.40 -7.80 -14.38
N ALA A 149 -36.09 -7.49 -13.12
CA ALA A 149 -37.10 -7.37 -12.05
C ALA A 149 -37.73 -5.96 -11.98
N ALA A 150 -37.63 -5.14 -13.02
CA ALA A 150 -38.31 -3.86 -13.14
C ALA A 150 -39.69 -4.07 -13.69
N GLY A 151 -40.71 -4.07 -12.81
CA GLY A 151 -42.06 -3.68 -13.14
C GLY A 151 -43.09 -4.78 -13.34
N GLU A 152 -43.67 -5.26 -12.30
CA GLU A 152 -45.13 -5.39 -12.22
C GLU A 152 -45.54 -4.66 -10.93
N ALA A 153 -45.88 -3.40 -11.10
CA ALA A 153 -46.74 -2.74 -10.12
C ALA A 153 -48.20 -3.08 -10.52
N PRO A 154 -49.08 -3.44 -9.55
CA PRO A 154 -50.48 -3.69 -9.78
C PRO A 154 -51.26 -2.44 -10.19
#